data_2eebdf07f4798363bef728b27f5de9a0
#
_entry.id   2eebdf07f4798363bef728b27f5de9a0
#
_cell.length_a   1.000
_cell.length_b   1.000
_cell.length_c   1.000
_cell.angle_alpha   90.00
_cell.angle_beta   90.00
_cell.angle_gamma   90.00
#
_symmetry.space_group_name_H-M   'P 1'
#
loop_
_entity.id
_entity.type
_entity.pdbx_description
1 polymer ?
#
loop_
_entity_poly.entity_id
_entity_poly.type
_entity_poly.pdbx_seq_one_letter_code
_entity_poly.pdbx_strand_id
1 'polypeptide(L)'
;MFSRRELLAASAMGAAMTVSAANAGSFGNPDEPPQGAINAKGPGSLTDPGPQNPVLGGQFPSAQSAPATDVGGMPTTWASFNNASKRIQNGGWARQVTVEDFAISKEISGVNMRLTAGGIRELHWHQASEWAIMTYGNCRVTVLDTEGRPYVADVKAGDLWYFPPGAPHSLQGLGPDGCEFVICFDDGHADEFNTLLVTDWFAHTPPEVLAKNFGVPADAFAKIPLHNLWIFQGTVPGDLATDRTAAQKAMAAPPHPFIFPLGSTTPVRQSGNGSMRVADSSNFAVSTTVAAALVTVPPGGVREMHWHPNADEWQYYIKGKGRMTVFNTGPEALTMDFSAGDIGYVKRNLGHYVENVGDTDMQFIGVFRAPRYEEFSLSDWLTHVPPKLVAQHLNVDEATIARWPDNRPGIMPKA
;
A
#
# COMPACT_ATOMS: atom_id res chain seq x y z
N MET A 1 39.82 37.76 33.50
CA MET A 1 39.87 36.37 33.01
C MET A 1 39.14 35.53 34.04
N PHE A 2 37.91 35.14 33.74
CA PHE A 2 37.13 34.26 34.63
C PHE A 2 37.63 32.85 34.48
N SER A 3 37.68 32.13 35.63
CA SER A 3 38.14 30.74 35.63
C SER A 3 37.09 29.79 35.01
N ARG A 4 37.52 28.64 34.50
CA ARG A 4 36.62 27.60 33.93
C ARG A 4 35.51 27.15 34.91
N ARG A 5 35.72 27.31 36.24
CA ARG A 5 34.71 26.99 37.26
C ARG A 5 33.59 28.04 37.34
N GLU A 6 33.91 29.30 37.06
CA GLU A 6 32.91 30.40 37.09
C GLU A 6 32.04 30.37 35.83
N LEU A 7 32.57 29.95 34.66
CA LEU A 7 31.77 29.71 33.44
C LEU A 7 30.81 28.54 33.61
N LEU A 8 31.19 27.48 34.32
CA LEU A 8 30.31 26.33 34.58
C LEU A 8 29.21 26.64 35.60
N ALA A 9 29.46 27.53 36.56
CA ALA A 9 28.46 27.97 37.51
C ALA A 9 27.43 28.93 36.88
N ALA A 10 27.84 29.77 35.91
CA ALA A 10 26.94 30.65 35.19
C ALA A 10 26.03 29.88 34.17
N SER A 11 26.52 28.79 33.59
CA SER A 11 25.71 27.91 32.72
C SER A 11 24.74 27.01 33.53
N ALA A 12 25.06 26.68 34.80
CA ALA A 12 24.16 25.88 35.65
C ALA A 12 23.00 26.71 36.22
N MET A 13 23.12 28.02 36.36
CA MET A 13 22.03 28.89 36.81
C MET A 13 21.07 29.35 35.69
N GLY A 14 21.49 29.25 34.42
CA GLY A 14 20.63 29.54 33.26
C GLY A 14 19.70 28.40 32.90
N ALA A 15 19.99 27.18 33.33
CA ALA A 15 19.21 25.99 33.00
C ALA A 15 18.13 25.63 34.04
N ALA A 16 18.00 26.39 35.12
CA ALA A 16 17.07 26.09 36.21
C ALA A 16 15.78 26.94 36.23
N MET A 17 15.56 27.74 35.18
CA MET A 17 14.33 28.53 35.09
C MET A 17 13.71 28.36 33.70
N THR A 18 12.97 27.34 33.50
CA THR A 18 11.73 27.22 32.76
C THR A 18 11.33 25.76 32.58
N VAL A 19 11.20 25.03 33.68
CA VAL A 19 10.21 23.94 33.64
C VAL A 19 8.90 24.63 34.02
N SER A 20 8.28 25.26 33.07
CA SER A 20 6.89 25.63 33.16
C SER A 20 6.12 24.33 33.34
N ALA A 21 5.34 24.26 34.42
CA ALA A 21 4.41 23.17 34.69
C ALA A 21 3.20 23.18 33.70
N ALA A 22 3.49 23.37 32.43
CA ALA A 22 2.53 23.20 31.34
C ALA A 22 2.79 21.84 30.69
N ASN A 23 1.82 20.96 30.81
CA ASN A 23 1.72 19.67 30.11
C ASN A 23 2.48 18.48 30.71
N ALA A 24 2.26 18.18 31.98
CA ALA A 24 2.36 16.80 32.46
C ALA A 24 1.22 15.99 31.81
N GLY A 25 1.43 15.48 30.60
CA GLY A 25 0.44 14.72 29.82
C GLY A 25 0.51 14.90 28.30
N SER A 26 1.27 15.88 27.82
CA SER A 26 1.52 16.06 26.39
C SER A 26 2.85 15.41 26.01
N PHE A 27 2.82 14.48 25.10
CA PHE A 27 4.02 13.91 24.46
C PHE A 27 4.57 14.80 23.34
N GLY A 28 4.03 16.02 23.20
CA GLY A 28 4.47 16.99 22.19
C GLY A 28 5.83 17.59 22.50
N ASN A 29 6.46 18.17 21.49
CA ASN A 29 7.70 18.90 21.63
C ASN A 29 7.51 20.08 22.63
N PRO A 30 8.31 20.18 23.72
CA PRO A 30 8.18 21.26 24.71
C PRO A 30 8.44 22.67 24.10
N ASP A 31 9.07 22.75 22.93
CA ASP A 31 9.32 24.00 22.22
C ASP A 31 8.21 24.37 21.23
N GLU A 32 7.19 23.51 21.04
CA GLU A 32 6.04 23.82 20.22
C GLU A 32 5.04 24.72 20.97
N PRO A 33 4.44 25.69 20.28
CA PRO A 33 3.41 26.51 20.89
C PRO A 33 2.20 25.65 21.28
N PRO A 34 1.52 25.94 22.41
CA PRO A 34 0.34 25.22 22.84
C PRO A 34 -0.70 25.14 21.71
N GLN A 35 -1.40 23.97 21.57
CA GLN A 35 -2.41 23.74 20.55
C GLN A 35 -3.43 24.88 20.45
N GLY A 36 -3.80 25.52 21.56
CA GLY A 36 -4.68 26.69 21.57
C GLY A 36 -4.10 27.91 20.85
N ALA A 37 -2.78 28.05 20.79
CA ALA A 37 -2.11 29.14 20.06
C ALA A 37 -2.11 28.91 18.54
N ILE A 38 -2.12 27.63 18.11
CA ILE A 38 -2.19 27.25 16.70
C ILE A 38 -3.53 27.65 16.10
N ASN A 39 -4.59 27.73 16.87
CA ASN A 39 -5.92 28.13 16.43
C ASN A 39 -6.23 29.62 16.63
N ALA A 40 -5.30 30.42 17.16
CA ALA A 40 -5.48 31.87 17.32
C ALA A 40 -5.52 32.54 15.93
N LYS A 41 -6.56 33.29 15.63
CA LYS A 41 -6.75 33.99 14.36
C LYS A 41 -6.44 35.46 14.52
N GLY A 42 -5.78 36.03 13.53
CA GLY A 42 -5.57 37.48 13.44
C GLY A 42 -4.18 37.84 12.90
N PRO A 43 -4.00 39.10 12.42
CA PRO A 43 -2.71 39.54 11.90
C PRO A 43 -1.60 39.41 12.93
N GLY A 44 -0.50 38.75 12.57
CA GLY A 44 0.64 38.52 13.44
C GLY A 44 0.48 37.39 14.45
N SER A 45 -0.61 36.60 14.40
CA SER A 45 -0.70 35.36 15.16
C SER A 45 0.22 34.30 14.55
N LEU A 46 0.73 33.37 15.37
CA LEU A 46 1.53 32.21 14.90
C LEU A 46 0.76 31.34 13.90
N THR A 47 -0.54 31.52 13.83
CA THR A 47 -1.48 30.76 13.01
C THR A 47 -2.16 31.59 11.93
N ASP A 48 -1.61 32.78 11.60
CA ASP A 48 -2.02 33.49 10.38
C ASP A 48 -1.63 32.61 9.18
N PRO A 49 -2.61 31.93 8.56
CA PRO A 49 -2.30 30.77 7.72
C PRO A 49 -1.75 31.16 6.34
N GLY A 50 -1.70 32.43 6.00
CA GLY A 50 -1.39 32.84 4.63
C GLY A 50 -2.37 32.24 3.60
N PRO A 51 -1.98 32.16 2.32
CA PRO A 51 -2.79 31.52 1.29
C PRO A 51 -3.01 30.04 1.56
N GLN A 52 -4.26 29.57 1.51
CA GLN A 52 -4.64 28.17 1.74
C GLN A 52 -5.47 27.63 0.59
N ASN A 53 -5.33 26.31 0.35
CA ASN A 53 -6.27 25.56 -0.48
C ASN A 53 -7.33 24.91 0.43
N PRO A 54 -8.57 25.45 0.49
CA PRO A 54 -9.59 24.94 1.42
C PRO A 54 -10.07 23.54 1.07
N VAL A 55 -9.93 23.12 -0.19
CA VAL A 55 -10.29 21.74 -0.62
C VAL A 55 -9.31 20.74 -0.04
N LEU A 56 -8.01 20.99 -0.22
CA LEU A 56 -6.98 20.12 0.36
C LEU A 56 -7.02 20.14 1.89
N GLY A 57 -7.19 21.33 2.49
CA GLY A 57 -7.32 21.43 3.94
C GLY A 57 -8.52 20.68 4.51
N GLY A 58 -9.64 20.62 3.78
CA GLY A 58 -10.80 19.82 4.15
C GLY A 58 -10.57 18.31 3.98
N GLN A 59 -9.66 17.90 3.09
CA GLN A 59 -9.25 16.50 2.91
C GLN A 59 -8.23 16.05 3.96
N PHE A 60 -7.38 16.96 4.42
CA PHE A 60 -6.29 16.69 5.38
C PHE A 60 -6.42 17.57 6.62
N PRO A 61 -7.46 17.36 7.44
CA PRO A 61 -7.63 18.16 8.67
C PRO A 61 -6.46 17.99 9.64
N SER A 62 -5.79 16.84 9.70
CA SER A 62 -4.60 16.62 10.53
C SER A 62 -3.41 17.47 10.08
N ALA A 63 -3.27 17.80 8.81
CA ALA A 63 -2.21 18.66 8.32
C ALA A 63 -2.42 20.16 8.73
N GLN A 64 -3.68 20.55 9.00
CA GLN A 64 -4.02 21.89 9.46
C GLN A 64 -4.10 22.02 10.98
N SER A 65 -4.47 20.94 11.65
CA SER A 65 -4.62 20.86 13.09
C SER A 65 -4.09 19.50 13.53
N ALA A 66 -2.77 19.33 13.46
CA ALA A 66 -2.10 18.11 13.89
C ALA A 66 -2.46 17.80 15.36
N PRO A 67 -2.62 16.54 15.73
CA PRO A 67 -2.72 16.14 17.13
C PRO A 67 -1.55 16.67 17.95
N ALA A 68 -1.78 17.06 19.19
CA ALA A 68 -0.71 17.54 20.08
C ALA A 68 0.38 16.47 20.36
N THR A 69 0.13 15.24 19.94
CA THR A 69 1.08 14.12 20.01
C THR A 69 2.00 14.02 18.81
N ASP A 70 1.72 14.75 17.71
CA ASP A 70 2.62 14.81 16.57
C ASP A 70 3.85 15.65 16.89
N VAL A 71 5.02 15.14 16.53
CA VAL A 71 6.30 15.77 16.83
C VAL A 71 7.39 15.29 15.88
N GLY A 72 8.37 16.15 15.60
CA GLY A 72 9.55 15.82 14.80
C GLY A 72 9.38 16.11 13.31
N GLY A 73 10.30 15.58 12.51
CA GLY A 73 10.45 15.85 11.08
C GLY A 73 10.32 14.61 10.20
N MET A 74 9.41 13.69 10.52
CA MET A 74 9.19 12.52 9.66
C MET A 74 8.82 12.92 8.23
N PRO A 75 9.33 12.21 7.22
CA PRO A 75 8.86 12.39 5.84
C PRO A 75 7.38 12.03 5.75
N THR A 76 6.68 12.66 4.80
CA THR A 76 5.27 12.31 4.53
C THR A 76 5.10 10.81 4.32
N THR A 77 4.08 10.25 4.95
CA THR A 77 3.65 8.84 4.80
C THR A 77 2.47 8.70 3.84
N TRP A 78 2.13 9.77 3.11
CA TRP A 78 0.99 9.89 2.22
C TRP A 78 1.40 10.20 0.80
N ALA A 79 0.77 9.53 -0.16
CA ALA A 79 0.72 9.86 -1.57
C ALA A 79 -0.68 9.56 -2.12
N SER A 80 -0.95 9.93 -3.39
CA SER A 80 -2.25 9.62 -4.01
C SER A 80 -2.11 9.37 -5.50
N PHE A 81 -2.78 8.33 -6.00
CA PHE A 81 -2.95 8.16 -7.45
C PHE A 81 -3.68 9.32 -8.11
N ASN A 82 -4.47 10.10 -7.37
CA ASN A 82 -5.18 11.25 -7.91
C ASN A 82 -4.25 12.39 -8.36
N ASN A 83 -3.03 12.42 -7.82
CA ASN A 83 -1.98 13.37 -8.21
C ASN A 83 -1.09 12.85 -9.35
N ALA A 84 -1.19 11.56 -9.68
CA ALA A 84 -0.38 10.95 -10.73
C ALA A 84 -0.97 11.18 -12.12
N SER A 85 -0.11 11.52 -13.07
CA SER A 85 -0.49 11.70 -14.47
C SER A 85 -0.91 10.37 -15.10
N LYS A 86 -1.98 10.39 -15.89
CA LYS A 86 -2.44 9.22 -16.65
C LYS A 86 -1.76 9.15 -18.01
N ARG A 87 -1.19 7.99 -18.34
CA ARG A 87 -0.93 7.59 -19.73
C ARG A 87 -2.20 6.95 -20.28
N ILE A 88 -2.79 7.56 -21.29
CA ILE A 88 -4.09 7.17 -21.87
C ILE A 88 -3.89 6.64 -23.28
N GLN A 89 -4.51 5.50 -23.59
CA GLN A 89 -4.54 4.88 -24.92
C GLN A 89 -5.93 4.29 -25.21
N ASN A 90 -6.14 3.75 -26.45
CA ASN A 90 -7.46 3.27 -26.91
C ASN A 90 -8.09 2.23 -25.98
N GLY A 91 -7.28 1.30 -25.45
CA GLY A 91 -7.74 0.19 -24.62
C GLY A 91 -7.85 0.52 -23.13
N GLY A 92 -7.46 1.72 -22.69
CA GLY A 92 -7.49 2.08 -21.28
C GLY A 92 -6.43 3.11 -20.88
N TRP A 93 -6.11 3.15 -19.60
CA TRP A 93 -5.10 4.04 -19.04
C TRP A 93 -4.40 3.42 -17.82
N ALA A 94 -3.21 3.92 -17.51
CA ALA A 94 -2.57 3.68 -16.22
C ALA A 94 -1.99 4.98 -15.67
N ARG A 95 -1.79 4.98 -14.35
CA ARG A 95 -1.04 5.97 -13.59
C ARG A 95 -0.25 5.26 -12.52
N GLN A 96 0.89 5.78 -12.17
CA GLN A 96 1.79 5.13 -11.23
C GLN A 96 2.29 6.09 -10.16
N VAL A 97 2.72 5.52 -9.04
CA VAL A 97 3.45 6.19 -7.95
C VAL A 97 4.64 5.31 -7.62
N THR A 98 5.83 5.78 -7.98
CA THR A 98 7.11 5.12 -7.74
C THR A 98 7.88 5.84 -6.62
N VAL A 99 9.09 5.39 -6.33
CA VAL A 99 9.97 6.07 -5.38
C VAL A 99 10.30 7.51 -5.81
N GLU A 100 10.23 7.82 -7.11
CA GLU A 100 10.45 9.20 -7.62
C GLU A 100 9.31 10.14 -7.23
N ASP A 101 8.07 9.62 -7.09
CA ASP A 101 6.90 10.39 -6.67
C ASP A 101 6.71 10.33 -5.14
N PHE A 102 7.15 9.25 -4.51
CA PHE A 102 6.95 8.95 -3.10
C PHE A 102 8.21 8.37 -2.48
N ALA A 103 9.16 9.22 -2.15
CA ALA A 103 10.55 8.89 -1.81
C ALA A 103 10.74 7.91 -0.63
N ILE A 104 9.74 7.77 0.25
CA ILE A 104 9.76 6.80 1.35
C ILE A 104 9.49 5.37 0.86
N SER A 105 8.77 5.19 -0.26
CA SER A 105 8.30 3.91 -0.80
C SER A 105 9.40 3.20 -1.61
N LYS A 106 10.45 2.76 -0.93
CA LYS A 106 11.64 2.16 -1.58
C LYS A 106 11.46 0.69 -1.95
N GLU A 107 10.58 -0.03 -1.27
CA GLU A 107 10.41 -1.47 -1.45
C GLU A 107 9.25 -1.82 -2.39
N ILE A 108 8.30 -0.91 -2.59
CA ILE A 108 7.09 -1.14 -3.39
C ILE A 108 6.79 0.09 -4.23
N SER A 109 6.49 -0.10 -5.51
CA SER A 109 5.82 0.89 -6.36
C SER A 109 4.38 0.46 -6.66
N GLY A 110 3.51 1.43 -6.91
CA GLY A 110 2.10 1.20 -7.16
C GLY A 110 1.64 1.69 -8.53
N VAL A 111 0.73 0.95 -9.16
CA VAL A 111 0.08 1.33 -10.43
C VAL A 111 -1.43 1.19 -10.28
N ASN A 112 -2.18 2.18 -10.71
CA ASN A 112 -3.62 2.06 -10.90
C ASN A 112 -3.91 2.02 -12.40
N MET A 113 -4.52 0.93 -12.87
CA MET A 113 -4.79 0.69 -14.29
C MET A 113 -6.28 0.43 -14.55
N ARG A 114 -6.77 0.94 -15.66
CA ARG A 114 -8.11 0.72 -16.18
C ARG A 114 -8.00 0.17 -17.59
N LEU A 115 -8.67 -0.95 -17.86
CA LEU A 115 -8.85 -1.50 -19.21
C LEU A 115 -10.34 -1.44 -19.57
N THR A 116 -10.63 -0.98 -20.78
CA THR A 116 -11.99 -1.04 -21.35
C THR A 116 -12.39 -2.50 -21.63
N ALA A 117 -13.67 -2.76 -21.92
CA ALA A 117 -14.07 -4.07 -22.44
C ALA A 117 -13.33 -4.37 -23.74
N GLY A 118 -12.53 -5.44 -23.76
CA GLY A 118 -11.63 -5.78 -24.87
C GLY A 118 -10.30 -5.04 -24.88
N GLY A 119 -10.08 -4.05 -23.97
CA GLY A 119 -8.78 -3.41 -23.82
C GLY A 119 -7.72 -4.40 -23.33
N ILE A 120 -6.55 -4.36 -23.93
CA ILE A 120 -5.45 -5.30 -23.70
C ILE A 120 -4.23 -4.55 -23.20
N ARG A 121 -3.72 -4.94 -22.00
CA ARG A 121 -2.33 -4.69 -21.64
C ARG A 121 -1.47 -5.67 -22.42
N GLU A 122 -0.59 -5.14 -23.25
CA GLU A 122 0.27 -5.89 -24.18
C GLU A 122 0.97 -7.07 -23.51
N LEU A 123 1.28 -8.11 -24.28
CA LEU A 123 2.16 -9.21 -23.89
C LEU A 123 3.53 -8.67 -23.44
N HIS A 124 3.87 -8.86 -22.19
CA HIS A 124 5.06 -8.24 -21.57
C HIS A 124 5.57 -9.05 -20.37
N TRP A 125 6.69 -8.63 -19.86
CA TRP A 125 7.24 -9.08 -18.57
C TRP A 125 8.06 -7.95 -17.93
N HIS A 126 8.40 -8.10 -16.68
CA HIS A 126 9.24 -7.15 -15.93
C HIS A 126 10.12 -7.87 -14.93
N GLN A 127 11.14 -7.16 -14.40
CA GLN A 127 12.11 -7.74 -13.46
C GLN A 127 11.52 -7.94 -12.06
N ALA A 128 10.67 -7.03 -11.62
CA ALA A 128 9.94 -7.15 -10.36
C ALA A 128 8.81 -8.18 -10.46
N SER A 129 8.37 -8.73 -9.34
CA SER A 129 7.09 -9.45 -9.29
C SER A 129 5.93 -8.48 -9.44
N GLU A 130 4.84 -8.94 -10.04
CA GLU A 130 3.56 -8.21 -10.07
C GLU A 130 2.57 -8.86 -9.11
N TRP A 131 2.11 -8.09 -8.15
CA TRP A 131 0.97 -8.41 -7.32
C TRP A 131 -0.14 -7.39 -7.59
N ALA A 132 -1.39 -7.84 -7.71
CA ALA A 132 -2.47 -6.90 -7.96
C ALA A 132 -3.79 -7.31 -7.32
N ILE A 133 -4.62 -6.28 -7.01
CA ILE A 133 -5.99 -6.46 -6.55
C ILE A 133 -6.98 -5.82 -7.52
N MET A 134 -8.02 -6.59 -7.89
CA MET A 134 -9.14 -6.08 -8.67
C MET A 134 -10.02 -5.18 -7.81
N THR A 135 -10.21 -3.95 -8.23
CA THR A 135 -11.08 -2.97 -7.54
C THR A 135 -12.43 -2.81 -8.22
N TYR A 136 -12.52 -3.10 -9.54
CA TYR A 136 -13.75 -2.97 -10.31
C TYR A 136 -13.77 -3.91 -11.52
N GLY A 137 -14.95 -4.44 -11.87
CA GLY A 137 -15.17 -5.19 -13.08
C GLY A 137 -14.50 -6.56 -13.13
N ASN A 138 -14.17 -7.01 -14.33
CA ASN A 138 -13.58 -8.32 -14.57
C ASN A 138 -12.45 -8.23 -15.61
N CYS A 139 -11.42 -9.06 -15.43
CA CYS A 139 -10.24 -9.12 -16.26
C CYS A 139 -9.91 -10.58 -16.60
N ARG A 140 -9.52 -10.88 -17.84
CA ARG A 140 -8.85 -12.14 -18.18
C ARG A 140 -7.36 -11.96 -18.05
N VAL A 141 -6.73 -12.79 -17.22
CA VAL A 141 -5.28 -12.85 -17.06
C VAL A 141 -4.74 -14.07 -17.81
N THR A 142 -3.59 -13.89 -18.47
CA THR A 142 -2.81 -14.97 -19.07
C THR A 142 -1.38 -14.89 -18.56
N VAL A 143 -0.82 -16.01 -18.16
CA VAL A 143 0.57 -16.10 -17.70
C VAL A 143 1.17 -17.45 -18.06
N LEU A 144 2.46 -17.51 -18.31
CA LEU A 144 3.22 -18.73 -18.56
C LEU A 144 4.22 -18.95 -17.42
N ASP A 145 4.31 -20.16 -16.90
CA ASP A 145 5.36 -20.51 -15.94
C ASP A 145 6.66 -20.93 -16.63
N THR A 146 7.70 -21.18 -15.83
CA THR A 146 9.05 -21.52 -16.33
C THR A 146 9.13 -22.87 -17.02
N GLU A 147 8.16 -23.77 -16.79
CA GLU A 147 8.05 -25.05 -17.48
C GLU A 147 7.18 -24.95 -18.75
N GLY A 148 6.76 -23.76 -19.14
CA GLY A 148 5.95 -23.52 -20.33
C GLY A 148 4.47 -23.86 -20.17
N ARG A 149 3.96 -24.01 -18.91
CA ARG A 149 2.57 -24.31 -18.66
C ARG A 149 1.74 -23.03 -18.63
N PRO A 150 0.75 -22.90 -19.52
CA PRO A 150 -0.07 -21.70 -19.58
C PRO A 150 -1.16 -21.70 -18.50
N TYR A 151 -1.42 -20.53 -17.96
CA TYR A 151 -2.53 -20.29 -17.05
C TYR A 151 -3.40 -19.17 -17.59
N VAL A 152 -4.69 -19.45 -17.77
CA VAL A 152 -5.71 -18.48 -18.25
C VAL A 152 -6.87 -18.50 -17.26
N ALA A 153 -7.22 -17.32 -16.72
CA ALA A 153 -8.30 -17.22 -15.74
C ALA A 153 -8.98 -15.85 -15.79
N ASP A 154 -10.26 -15.83 -15.39
CA ASP A 154 -11.00 -14.61 -15.17
C ASP A 154 -10.91 -14.21 -13.71
N VAL A 155 -10.63 -12.93 -13.46
CA VAL A 155 -10.44 -12.30 -12.16
C VAL A 155 -11.52 -11.24 -11.98
N LYS A 156 -12.16 -11.17 -10.83
CA LYS A 156 -13.23 -10.21 -10.51
C LYS A 156 -12.86 -9.32 -9.33
N ALA A 157 -13.62 -8.26 -9.13
CA ALA A 157 -13.43 -7.35 -8.00
C ALA A 157 -13.33 -8.11 -6.66
N GLY A 158 -12.29 -7.79 -5.87
CA GLY A 158 -11.94 -8.43 -4.61
C GLY A 158 -10.98 -9.62 -4.74
N ASP A 159 -10.76 -10.16 -5.94
CA ASP A 159 -9.74 -11.16 -6.21
C ASP A 159 -8.39 -10.48 -6.46
N LEU A 160 -7.31 -11.24 -6.29
CA LEU A 160 -5.96 -10.80 -6.60
C LEU A 160 -5.23 -11.81 -7.51
N TRP A 161 -4.14 -11.36 -8.12
CA TRP A 161 -3.17 -12.22 -8.80
C TRP A 161 -1.75 -11.92 -8.37
N TYR A 162 -0.88 -12.87 -8.66
CA TYR A 162 0.57 -12.70 -8.49
C TYR A 162 1.30 -13.33 -9.67
N PHE A 163 2.17 -12.56 -10.30
CA PHE A 163 3.09 -13.02 -11.35
C PHE A 163 4.54 -12.92 -10.83
N PRO A 164 5.27 -14.05 -10.78
CA PRO A 164 6.67 -14.04 -10.38
C PRO A 164 7.54 -13.16 -11.28
N PRO A 165 8.72 -12.71 -10.81
CA PRO A 165 9.67 -11.97 -11.63
C PRO A 165 9.95 -12.65 -12.96
N GLY A 166 9.89 -11.90 -14.06
CA GLY A 166 10.14 -12.41 -15.41
C GLY A 166 9.02 -13.25 -16.03
N ALA A 167 7.94 -13.54 -15.34
CA ALA A 167 6.82 -14.30 -15.90
C ALA A 167 6.14 -13.52 -17.04
N PRO A 168 6.09 -14.05 -18.29
CA PRO A 168 5.43 -13.37 -19.39
C PRO A 168 3.90 -13.47 -19.23
N HIS A 169 3.22 -12.32 -19.37
CA HIS A 169 1.79 -12.23 -19.12
C HIS A 169 1.09 -11.15 -19.96
N SER A 170 -0.24 -11.13 -19.86
CA SER A 170 -1.11 -10.12 -20.44
C SER A 170 -2.41 -10.04 -19.66
N LEU A 171 -3.04 -8.88 -19.70
CA LEU A 171 -4.30 -8.58 -19.03
C LEU A 171 -5.30 -8.07 -20.08
N GLN A 172 -6.55 -8.51 -20.00
CA GLN A 172 -7.59 -8.07 -20.93
C GLN A 172 -8.91 -7.81 -20.23
N GLY A 173 -9.45 -6.60 -20.39
CA GLY A 173 -10.74 -6.22 -19.83
C GLY A 173 -11.88 -7.03 -20.40
N LEU A 174 -12.76 -7.55 -19.53
CA LEU A 174 -13.95 -8.31 -19.91
C LEU A 174 -15.18 -7.41 -20.01
N GLY A 175 -16.25 -7.93 -20.64
CA GLY A 175 -17.54 -7.24 -20.65
C GLY A 175 -18.22 -7.20 -19.28
N PRO A 176 -19.21 -6.29 -19.09
CA PRO A 176 -19.66 -5.28 -20.05
C PRO A 176 -18.80 -4.00 -20.10
N ASP A 177 -18.02 -3.65 -19.06
CA ASP A 177 -17.36 -2.36 -18.91
C ASP A 177 -15.85 -2.44 -18.63
N GLY A 178 -15.25 -3.62 -18.80
CA GLY A 178 -13.83 -3.81 -18.53
C GLY A 178 -13.52 -3.93 -17.03
N CYS A 179 -12.35 -3.41 -16.61
CA CYS A 179 -11.87 -3.59 -15.25
C CYS A 179 -10.99 -2.44 -14.78
N GLU A 180 -10.87 -2.29 -13.47
CA GLU A 180 -9.88 -1.44 -12.82
C GLU A 180 -9.21 -2.22 -11.69
N PHE A 181 -7.90 -2.00 -11.52
CA PHE A 181 -7.09 -2.71 -10.53
C PHE A 181 -5.91 -1.87 -10.07
N VAL A 182 -5.34 -2.27 -8.95
CA VAL A 182 -4.11 -1.70 -8.41
C VAL A 182 -3.05 -2.79 -8.40
N ILE A 183 -1.93 -2.50 -9.06
CA ILE A 183 -0.72 -3.33 -9.07
C ILE A 183 0.25 -2.82 -8.02
N CYS A 184 0.96 -3.73 -7.38
CA CYS A 184 2.13 -3.47 -6.56
C CYS A 184 3.30 -4.29 -7.10
N PHE A 185 4.39 -3.62 -7.45
CA PHE A 185 5.67 -4.26 -7.74
C PHE A 185 6.50 -4.33 -6.45
N ASP A 186 7.22 -5.41 -6.24
CA ASP A 186 8.13 -5.61 -5.11
C ASP A 186 9.48 -4.88 -5.25
N ASP A 187 9.45 -3.73 -5.92
CA ASP A 187 10.57 -2.79 -6.09
C ASP A 187 10.00 -1.37 -6.23
N GLY A 188 10.41 -0.45 -5.36
CA GLY A 188 9.98 0.96 -5.42
C GLY A 188 10.40 1.70 -6.68
N HIS A 189 11.40 1.20 -7.43
CA HIS A 189 11.86 1.75 -8.70
C HIS A 189 11.19 1.13 -9.92
N ALA A 190 10.38 0.07 -9.74
CA ALA A 190 9.70 -0.57 -10.87
C ALA A 190 8.74 0.43 -11.54
N ASP A 191 8.89 0.56 -12.85
CA ASP A 191 8.20 1.53 -13.70
C ASP A 191 7.34 0.79 -14.73
N GLU A 192 6.04 0.88 -14.59
CA GLU A 192 5.05 0.29 -15.50
C GLU A 192 5.17 0.84 -16.93
N PHE A 193 5.71 2.05 -17.09
CA PHE A 193 5.88 2.67 -18.39
C PHE A 193 7.13 2.19 -19.14
N ASN A 194 8.04 1.47 -18.47
CA ASN A 194 9.29 0.92 -18.98
C ASN A 194 9.38 -0.61 -18.85
N THR A 195 8.31 -1.33 -19.18
CA THR A 195 8.27 -2.79 -19.16
C THR A 195 8.86 -3.40 -20.44
N LEU A 196 9.23 -4.68 -20.40
CA LEU A 196 9.76 -5.43 -21.53
C LEU A 196 8.60 -5.95 -22.40
N LEU A 197 8.42 -5.36 -23.58
CA LEU A 197 7.29 -5.60 -24.46
C LEU A 197 7.65 -6.51 -25.63
N VAL A 198 6.72 -7.39 -26.03
CA VAL A 198 6.92 -8.29 -27.19
C VAL A 198 7.09 -7.52 -28.49
N THR A 199 6.30 -6.45 -28.71
CA THR A 199 6.42 -5.64 -29.92
C THR A 199 7.76 -4.93 -30.02
N ASP A 200 8.28 -4.39 -28.90
CA ASP A 200 9.59 -3.74 -28.87
C ASP A 200 10.70 -4.77 -29.14
N TRP A 201 10.61 -5.97 -28.57
CA TRP A 201 11.59 -7.02 -28.83
C TRP A 201 11.59 -7.41 -30.29
N PHE A 202 10.41 -7.59 -30.89
CA PHE A 202 10.29 -7.93 -32.32
C PHE A 202 10.82 -6.80 -33.22
N ALA A 203 10.53 -5.54 -32.87
CA ALA A 203 11.03 -4.38 -33.61
C ALA A 203 12.58 -4.26 -33.61
N HIS A 204 13.23 -4.80 -32.56
CA HIS A 204 14.68 -4.79 -32.42
C HIS A 204 15.33 -6.14 -32.73
N THR A 205 14.60 -7.07 -33.37
CA THR A 205 15.12 -8.38 -33.79
C THR A 205 15.10 -8.48 -35.32
N PRO A 206 16.24 -8.82 -35.99
CA PRO A 206 16.26 -9.00 -37.42
C PRO A 206 15.22 -10.03 -37.87
N PRO A 207 14.44 -9.76 -38.95
CA PRO A 207 13.37 -10.66 -39.43
C PRO A 207 13.81 -12.09 -39.72
N GLU A 208 15.04 -12.28 -40.20
CA GLU A 208 15.63 -13.61 -40.43
C GLU A 208 15.91 -14.38 -39.14
N VAL A 209 16.15 -13.70 -38.00
CA VAL A 209 16.28 -14.32 -36.69
C VAL A 209 14.91 -14.78 -36.19
N LEU A 210 13.88 -13.92 -36.36
CA LEU A 210 12.50 -14.29 -36.03
C LEU A 210 12.06 -15.50 -36.88
N ALA A 211 12.33 -15.49 -38.20
CA ALA A 211 12.02 -16.59 -39.09
C ALA A 211 12.64 -17.91 -38.62
N LYS A 212 13.92 -17.90 -38.22
CA LYS A 212 14.62 -19.08 -37.69
C LYS A 212 14.01 -19.54 -36.37
N ASN A 213 13.72 -18.61 -35.46
CA ASN A 213 13.20 -18.92 -34.13
C ASN A 213 11.81 -19.57 -34.18
N PHE A 214 10.94 -19.08 -35.09
CA PHE A 214 9.56 -19.55 -35.20
C PHE A 214 9.36 -20.62 -36.28
N GLY A 215 10.37 -20.89 -37.12
CA GLY A 215 10.30 -21.88 -38.21
C GLY A 215 9.36 -21.48 -39.32
N VAL A 216 9.21 -20.18 -39.60
CA VAL A 216 8.32 -19.61 -40.64
C VAL A 216 9.10 -18.63 -41.51
N PRO A 217 8.64 -18.34 -42.75
CA PRO A 217 9.26 -17.33 -43.59
C PRO A 217 9.26 -15.92 -42.97
N ALA A 218 10.27 -15.10 -43.27
CA ALA A 218 10.44 -13.77 -42.68
C ALA A 218 9.26 -12.81 -43.00
N ASP A 219 8.57 -12.96 -44.12
CA ASP A 219 7.43 -12.17 -44.48
C ASP A 219 6.19 -12.41 -43.58
N ALA A 220 6.16 -13.52 -42.84
CA ALA A 220 5.13 -13.76 -41.81
C ALA A 220 5.13 -12.65 -40.73
N PHE A 221 6.24 -11.96 -40.52
CA PHE A 221 6.39 -10.86 -39.53
C PHE A 221 6.16 -9.47 -40.12
N ALA A 222 5.87 -9.33 -41.45
CA ALA A 222 5.78 -8.04 -42.12
C ALA A 222 4.68 -7.09 -41.58
N LYS A 223 3.69 -7.62 -40.84
CA LYS A 223 2.56 -6.85 -40.30
C LYS A 223 2.67 -6.63 -38.77
N ILE A 224 3.72 -7.12 -38.13
CA ILE A 224 3.92 -6.90 -36.68
C ILE A 224 4.17 -5.41 -36.46
N PRO A 225 3.53 -4.80 -35.43
CA PRO A 225 3.81 -3.41 -35.08
C PRO A 225 5.30 -3.23 -34.71
N LEU A 226 5.94 -2.18 -35.23
CA LEU A 226 7.32 -1.80 -34.96
C LEU A 226 7.41 -0.72 -33.86
N HIS A 227 6.41 -0.61 -33.04
CA HIS A 227 6.34 0.28 -31.88
C HIS A 227 5.54 -0.39 -30.77
N ASN A 228 5.75 0.01 -29.53
CA ASN A 228 5.00 -0.54 -28.41
C ASN A 228 3.51 -0.19 -28.54
N LEU A 229 2.66 -1.15 -28.25
CA LEU A 229 1.21 -0.96 -28.16
C LEU A 229 0.78 -0.60 -26.75
N TRP A 230 1.54 -1.05 -25.77
CA TRP A 230 1.40 -0.89 -24.34
C TRP A 230 -0.01 -1.22 -23.79
N ILE A 231 -1.04 -0.39 -24.05
CA ILE A 231 -2.47 -0.71 -23.88
C ILE A 231 -3.19 -0.40 -25.18
N PHE A 232 -3.85 -1.38 -25.74
CA PHE A 232 -4.56 -1.23 -27.02
C PHE A 232 -5.95 -1.87 -27.01
N GLN A 233 -6.81 -1.44 -27.92
CA GLN A 233 -8.16 -1.99 -28.05
C GLN A 233 -8.16 -3.25 -28.89
N GLY A 234 -8.57 -4.36 -28.30
CA GLY A 234 -8.90 -5.62 -28.95
C GLY A 234 -10.41 -5.92 -28.90
N THR A 235 -10.77 -7.15 -29.21
CA THR A 235 -12.13 -7.66 -29.05
C THR A 235 -12.31 -8.23 -27.65
N VAL A 236 -13.54 -8.15 -27.10
CA VAL A 236 -13.84 -8.79 -25.82
C VAL A 236 -13.61 -10.31 -25.92
N PRO A 237 -12.88 -10.94 -24.99
CA PRO A 237 -12.65 -12.38 -24.99
C PRO A 237 -13.95 -13.18 -24.98
N GLY A 238 -13.93 -14.31 -25.66
CA GLY A 238 -15.03 -15.27 -25.65
C GLY A 238 -15.07 -16.13 -24.38
N ASP A 239 -15.57 -17.36 -24.54
CA ASP A 239 -15.67 -18.31 -23.46
C ASP A 239 -14.30 -18.69 -22.87
N LEU A 240 -14.18 -18.67 -21.55
CA LEU A 240 -12.94 -18.98 -20.83
C LEU A 240 -12.43 -20.41 -21.09
N ALA A 241 -13.35 -21.41 -21.16
CA ALA A 241 -12.94 -22.80 -21.39
C ALA A 241 -12.33 -22.98 -22.77
N THR A 242 -12.85 -22.27 -23.76
CA THR A 242 -12.32 -22.24 -25.13
C THR A 242 -10.89 -21.67 -25.14
N ASP A 243 -10.67 -20.52 -24.51
CA ASP A 243 -9.34 -19.88 -24.45
C ASP A 243 -8.34 -20.73 -23.67
N ARG A 244 -8.77 -21.35 -22.56
CA ARG A 244 -7.92 -22.28 -21.79
C ARG A 244 -7.48 -23.45 -22.65
N THR A 245 -8.42 -24.09 -23.35
CA THR A 245 -8.14 -25.24 -24.22
C THR A 245 -7.16 -24.83 -25.34
N ALA A 246 -7.39 -23.69 -25.96
CA ALA A 246 -6.52 -23.18 -27.02
C ALA A 246 -5.10 -22.87 -26.51
N ALA A 247 -4.97 -22.28 -25.33
CA ALA A 247 -3.67 -21.98 -24.72
C ALA A 247 -2.93 -23.24 -24.27
N GLN A 248 -3.62 -24.15 -23.60
CA GLN A 248 -3.01 -25.37 -23.03
C GLN A 248 -2.52 -26.35 -24.10
N LYS A 249 -3.23 -26.45 -25.22
CA LYS A 249 -2.92 -27.48 -26.25
C LYS A 249 -2.71 -28.86 -25.60
N ALA A 250 -1.45 -29.33 -25.56
CA ALA A 250 -1.07 -30.58 -24.92
C ALA A 250 -0.40 -30.39 -23.54
N MET A 251 -0.31 -29.16 -23.05
CA MET A 251 0.35 -28.85 -21.77
C MET A 251 -0.63 -28.91 -20.60
N ALA A 252 -0.18 -29.43 -19.47
CA ALA A 252 -0.95 -29.37 -18.23
C ALA A 252 -0.97 -27.94 -17.67
N ALA A 253 -1.99 -27.62 -16.86
CA ALA A 253 -2.00 -26.36 -16.10
C ALA A 253 -0.88 -26.34 -15.04
N PRO A 254 -0.41 -25.16 -14.60
CA PRO A 254 0.49 -25.03 -13.46
C PRO A 254 -0.09 -25.66 -12.20
N PRO A 255 0.76 -26.19 -11.28
CA PRO A 255 0.29 -26.87 -10.06
C PRO A 255 -0.42 -25.95 -9.08
N HIS A 256 -0.14 -24.65 -9.13
CA HIS A 256 -0.74 -23.62 -8.27
C HIS A 256 -1.37 -22.51 -9.12
N PRO A 257 -2.55 -22.04 -8.72
CA PRO A 257 -3.20 -20.91 -9.41
C PRO A 257 -2.42 -19.62 -9.18
N PHE A 258 -2.38 -18.74 -10.21
CA PHE A 258 -1.82 -17.39 -10.11
C PHE A 258 -2.84 -16.36 -9.64
N ILE A 259 -4.08 -16.77 -9.33
CA ILE A 259 -5.14 -15.92 -8.77
C ILE A 259 -5.55 -16.43 -7.38
N PHE A 260 -6.04 -15.51 -6.55
CA PHE A 260 -6.49 -15.82 -5.20
C PHE A 260 -7.74 -15.00 -4.83
N PRO A 261 -8.85 -15.62 -4.35
CA PRO A 261 -10.12 -14.93 -4.11
C PRO A 261 -10.16 -14.25 -2.74
N LEU A 262 -9.22 -13.31 -2.47
CA LEU A 262 -9.01 -12.69 -1.16
C LEU A 262 -10.30 -12.14 -0.55
N GLY A 263 -11.10 -11.43 -1.33
CA GLY A 263 -12.34 -10.79 -0.86
C GLY A 263 -13.39 -11.77 -0.32
N SER A 264 -13.34 -13.04 -0.75
CA SER A 264 -14.27 -14.11 -0.33
C SER A 264 -13.68 -15.12 0.65
N THR A 265 -12.41 -14.98 1.05
CA THR A 265 -11.82 -15.85 2.07
C THR A 265 -12.43 -15.57 3.45
N THR A 266 -12.34 -16.56 4.36
CA THR A 266 -12.66 -16.33 5.77
C THR A 266 -11.67 -15.35 6.39
N PRO A 267 -12.14 -14.32 7.12
CA PRO A 267 -11.23 -13.43 7.83
C PRO A 267 -10.35 -14.17 8.83
N VAL A 268 -9.07 -13.79 8.90
CA VAL A 268 -8.14 -14.28 9.94
C VAL A 268 -8.35 -13.57 11.27
N ARG A 269 -8.94 -12.37 11.22
CA ARG A 269 -9.40 -11.59 12.38
C ARG A 269 -10.77 -11.03 12.10
N GLN A 270 -11.64 -11.02 13.12
CA GLN A 270 -12.97 -10.42 13.04
C GLN A 270 -13.38 -9.89 14.39
N SER A 271 -13.86 -8.65 14.42
CA SER A 271 -14.40 -7.98 15.60
C SER A 271 -15.59 -7.14 15.17
N GLY A 272 -16.80 -7.55 15.57
CA GLY A 272 -18.04 -6.95 15.07
C GLY A 272 -18.08 -6.95 13.52
N ASN A 273 -18.27 -5.79 12.93
CA ASN A 273 -18.25 -5.61 11.47
C ASN A 273 -16.84 -5.40 10.89
N GLY A 274 -15.81 -5.27 11.75
CA GLY A 274 -14.43 -5.18 11.32
C GLY A 274 -13.85 -6.53 10.95
N SER A 275 -13.00 -6.58 9.93
CA SER A 275 -12.39 -7.84 9.46
C SER A 275 -11.02 -7.62 8.85
N MET A 276 -10.18 -8.65 8.94
CA MET A 276 -8.90 -8.73 8.24
C MET A 276 -8.77 -10.06 7.52
N ARG A 277 -8.39 -10.01 6.24
CA ARG A 277 -8.09 -11.18 5.41
C ARG A 277 -6.66 -11.11 4.94
N VAL A 278 -5.97 -12.22 4.93
CA VAL A 278 -4.54 -12.28 4.56
C VAL A 278 -4.35 -13.22 3.38
N ALA A 279 -3.52 -12.80 2.44
CA ALA A 279 -2.94 -13.63 1.39
C ALA A 279 -1.42 -13.58 1.53
N ASP A 280 -0.79 -14.74 1.70
CA ASP A 280 0.65 -14.88 1.76
C ASP A 280 1.07 -16.29 1.26
N SER A 281 2.34 -16.60 1.22
CA SER A 281 2.83 -17.88 0.69
C SER A 281 2.27 -19.14 1.39
N SER A 282 1.63 -19.02 2.55
CA SER A 282 1.02 -20.16 3.24
C SER A 282 -0.35 -20.56 2.68
N ASN A 283 -1.07 -19.64 2.07
CA ASN A 283 -2.39 -19.88 1.48
C ASN A 283 -2.48 -19.49 0.00
N PHE A 284 -1.48 -18.79 -0.51
CA PHE A 284 -1.30 -18.41 -1.91
C PHE A 284 0.14 -18.74 -2.35
N ALA A 285 0.39 -20.01 -2.63
CA ALA A 285 1.73 -20.60 -2.75
C ALA A 285 2.64 -19.94 -3.80
N VAL A 286 2.09 -19.34 -4.87
CA VAL A 286 2.88 -18.64 -5.88
C VAL A 286 3.40 -17.28 -5.41
N SER A 287 2.76 -16.64 -4.41
CA SER A 287 3.13 -15.32 -3.90
C SER A 287 4.30 -15.43 -2.93
N THR A 288 5.50 -15.57 -3.47
CA THR A 288 6.72 -15.86 -2.70
C THR A 288 7.48 -14.61 -2.26
N THR A 289 7.17 -13.44 -2.82
CA THR A 289 7.84 -12.18 -2.47
C THR A 289 6.90 -11.12 -1.91
N VAL A 290 5.58 -11.31 -2.01
CA VAL A 290 4.57 -10.34 -1.56
C VAL A 290 3.52 -11.02 -0.70
N ALA A 291 3.22 -10.42 0.44
CA ALA A 291 2.06 -10.72 1.27
C ALA A 291 1.09 -9.52 1.28
N ALA A 292 -0.18 -9.76 1.59
CA ALA A 292 -1.17 -8.69 1.69
C ALA A 292 -2.21 -8.95 2.78
N ALA A 293 -2.72 -7.85 3.35
CA ALA A 293 -3.80 -7.86 4.34
C ALA A 293 -4.92 -6.90 3.91
N LEU A 294 -6.10 -7.43 3.59
CA LEU A 294 -7.30 -6.63 3.32
C LEU A 294 -8.01 -6.36 4.64
N VAL A 295 -8.07 -5.09 5.02
CA VAL A 295 -8.59 -4.62 6.31
C VAL A 295 -9.88 -3.83 6.10
N THR A 296 -10.91 -4.15 6.87
CA THR A 296 -12.15 -3.37 6.95
C THR A 296 -12.33 -2.90 8.39
N VAL A 297 -12.48 -1.59 8.58
CA VAL A 297 -12.68 -0.95 9.89
C VAL A 297 -14.01 -0.21 9.89
N PRO A 298 -14.95 -0.56 10.80
CA PRO A 298 -16.23 0.13 10.90
C PRO A 298 -16.06 1.58 11.41
N PRO A 299 -17.09 2.45 11.25
CA PRO A 299 -17.03 3.83 11.72
C PRO A 299 -16.63 3.97 13.19
N GLY A 300 -15.64 4.82 13.46
CA GLY A 300 -15.08 5.05 14.79
C GLY A 300 -14.26 3.88 15.36
N GLY A 301 -14.07 2.82 14.58
CA GLY A 301 -13.17 1.72 14.94
C GLY A 301 -11.71 2.05 14.61
N VAL A 302 -10.80 1.24 15.12
CA VAL A 302 -9.35 1.37 14.94
C VAL A 302 -8.75 0.04 14.50
N ARG A 303 -7.95 0.03 13.43
CA ARG A 303 -6.94 -1.01 13.23
C ARG A 303 -5.91 -0.82 14.34
N GLU A 304 -5.80 -1.80 15.23
CA GLU A 304 -5.07 -1.67 16.50
C GLU A 304 -3.63 -1.17 16.35
N MET A 305 -3.04 -0.71 17.44
CA MET A 305 -1.61 -0.33 17.51
C MET A 305 -0.73 -1.57 17.32
N HIS A 306 0.10 -1.56 16.28
CA HIS A 306 0.93 -2.70 15.89
C HIS A 306 2.15 -2.26 15.07
N TRP A 307 3.04 -3.22 14.76
CA TRP A 307 4.14 -3.03 13.81
C TRP A 307 4.46 -4.32 13.08
N HIS A 308 5.09 -4.20 11.91
CA HIS A 308 5.52 -5.32 11.08
C HIS A 308 7.03 -5.51 11.21
N PRO A 309 7.52 -6.71 11.67
CA PRO A 309 8.94 -6.93 11.89
C PRO A 309 9.74 -7.27 10.62
N ASN A 310 9.08 -7.75 9.58
CA ASN A 310 9.71 -8.38 8.42
C ASN A 310 9.66 -7.58 7.13
N ALA A 311 8.80 -6.56 7.03
CA ALA A 311 8.64 -5.74 5.82
C ALA A 311 8.15 -4.33 6.13
N ASP A 312 8.35 -3.40 5.21
CA ASP A 312 7.61 -2.15 5.12
C ASP A 312 6.16 -2.44 4.71
N GLU A 313 5.22 -1.60 5.11
CA GLU A 313 3.82 -1.69 4.70
C GLU A 313 3.50 -0.58 3.69
N TRP A 314 3.08 -0.96 2.49
CA TRP A 314 2.46 -0.09 1.51
C TRP A 314 0.95 -0.26 1.59
N GLN A 315 0.19 0.82 1.71
CA GLN A 315 -1.25 0.80 1.87
C GLN A 315 -1.95 1.44 0.67
N TYR A 316 -3.07 0.86 0.23
CA TYR A 316 -3.99 1.50 -0.71
C TYR A 316 -5.39 1.57 -0.09
N TYR A 317 -5.94 2.78 -0.01
CA TYR A 317 -7.27 3.02 0.53
C TYR A 317 -8.31 2.84 -0.56
N ILE A 318 -9.16 1.81 -0.39
CA ILE A 318 -10.17 1.40 -1.37
C ILE A 318 -11.45 2.22 -1.19
N LYS A 319 -11.87 2.45 0.07
CA LYS A 319 -13.05 3.26 0.41
C LYS A 319 -12.99 3.80 1.83
N GLY A 320 -13.83 4.79 2.13
CA GLY A 320 -13.95 5.40 3.45
C GLY A 320 -12.88 6.44 3.72
N LYS A 321 -12.73 6.82 4.99
CA LYS A 321 -11.76 7.82 5.47
C LYS A 321 -10.97 7.27 6.63
N GLY A 322 -9.65 7.27 6.52
CA GLY A 322 -8.71 6.83 7.53
C GLY A 322 -7.88 7.97 8.10
N ARG A 323 -7.45 7.82 9.33
CA ARG A 323 -6.40 8.61 9.96
C ARG A 323 -5.35 7.67 10.51
N MET A 324 -4.14 7.78 10.01
CA MET A 324 -3.02 6.96 10.46
C MET A 324 -2.02 7.82 11.21
N THR A 325 -1.59 7.34 12.36
CA THR A 325 -0.43 7.88 13.07
C THR A 325 0.70 6.86 13.04
N VAL A 326 1.88 7.29 12.65
CA VAL A 326 3.11 6.50 12.65
C VAL A 326 4.04 7.08 13.71
N PHE A 327 4.58 6.20 14.56
CA PHE A 327 5.56 6.52 15.59
C PHE A 327 6.95 6.03 15.20
N ASN A 328 7.95 6.86 15.42
CA ASN A 328 9.37 6.57 15.18
C ASN A 328 10.21 6.90 16.43
N THR A 329 11.45 6.48 16.41
CA THR A 329 12.44 6.82 17.46
C THR A 329 12.71 8.32 17.49
N GLY A 330 13.16 8.84 18.65
CA GLY A 330 13.66 10.17 18.79
C GLY A 330 12.73 11.30 19.21
N PRO A 331 11.70 11.13 19.95
CA PRO A 331 10.36 10.63 19.71
C PRO A 331 9.70 11.41 18.55
N GLU A 332 9.54 10.79 17.40
CA GLU A 332 8.85 11.35 16.25
C GLU A 332 7.48 10.69 16.06
N ALA A 333 6.47 11.47 15.74
CA ALA A 333 5.14 10.97 15.36
C ALA A 333 4.52 11.85 14.29
N LEU A 334 3.87 11.23 13.30
CA LEU A 334 3.20 11.91 12.20
C LEU A 334 1.83 11.32 11.97
N THR A 335 0.83 12.19 11.94
CA THR A 335 -0.56 11.83 11.62
C THR A 335 -0.95 12.35 10.24
N MET A 336 -1.51 11.47 9.41
CA MET A 336 -2.00 11.80 8.08
C MET A 336 -3.43 11.28 7.89
N ASP A 337 -4.24 12.01 7.11
CA ASP A 337 -5.58 11.59 6.70
C ASP A 337 -5.56 10.94 5.31
N PHE A 338 -6.43 9.93 5.12
CA PHE A 338 -6.50 9.14 3.89
C PHE A 338 -7.94 9.00 3.42
N SER A 339 -8.11 8.95 2.10
CA SER A 339 -9.37 8.71 1.41
C SER A 339 -9.18 7.67 0.30
N ALA A 340 -10.26 7.26 -0.35
CA ALA A 340 -10.17 6.33 -1.48
C ALA A 340 -9.24 6.88 -2.59
N GLY A 341 -8.32 6.04 -3.06
CA GLY A 341 -7.30 6.40 -4.05
C GLY A 341 -5.98 6.89 -3.46
N ASP A 342 -5.91 7.05 -2.13
CA ASP A 342 -4.68 7.43 -1.45
C ASP A 342 -3.80 6.21 -1.13
N ILE A 343 -2.52 6.50 -0.95
CA ILE A 343 -1.46 5.53 -0.64
C ILE A 343 -0.84 5.93 0.69
N GLY A 344 -0.75 4.97 1.61
CA GLY A 344 -0.01 5.07 2.86
C GLY A 344 1.31 4.29 2.80
N TYR A 345 2.28 4.67 3.63
CA TYR A 345 3.53 3.93 3.77
C TYR A 345 4.04 3.96 5.20
N VAL A 346 4.35 2.79 5.73
CA VAL A 346 4.95 2.62 7.05
C VAL A 346 6.21 1.79 6.91
N LYS A 347 7.34 2.33 7.39
CA LYS A 347 8.58 1.57 7.41
C LYS A 347 8.51 0.45 8.44
N ARG A 348 9.21 -0.63 8.15
CA ARG A 348 9.38 -1.78 9.03
C ARG A 348 9.73 -1.36 10.46
N ASN A 349 9.13 -2.02 11.45
CA ASN A 349 9.29 -1.81 12.87
C ASN A 349 8.75 -0.48 13.42
N LEU A 350 8.14 0.40 12.62
CA LEU A 350 7.50 1.59 13.13
C LEU A 350 6.09 1.26 13.66
N GLY A 351 5.83 1.64 14.91
CA GLY A 351 4.52 1.49 15.52
C GLY A 351 3.50 2.39 14.83
N HIS A 352 2.31 1.86 14.53
CA HIS A 352 1.25 2.64 13.89
C HIS A 352 -0.14 2.08 14.20
N TYR A 353 -1.15 2.89 13.90
CA TYR A 353 -2.56 2.51 13.91
C TYR A 353 -3.32 3.27 12.84
N VAL A 354 -4.49 2.76 12.44
CA VAL A 354 -5.38 3.44 11.49
C VAL A 354 -6.78 3.52 12.05
N GLU A 355 -7.26 4.73 12.29
CA GLU A 355 -8.61 5.01 12.77
C GLU A 355 -9.56 5.29 11.60
N ASN A 356 -10.77 4.74 11.63
CA ASN A 356 -11.84 5.15 10.73
C ASN A 356 -12.50 6.43 11.26
N VAL A 357 -12.19 7.56 10.67
CA VAL A 357 -12.72 8.88 11.02
C VAL A 357 -13.96 9.27 10.20
N GLY A 358 -14.42 8.37 9.33
CA GLY A 358 -15.62 8.56 8.51
C GLY A 358 -16.88 7.98 9.15
N ASP A 359 -17.99 8.08 8.43
CA ASP A 359 -19.33 7.60 8.80
C ASP A 359 -19.72 6.28 8.13
N THR A 360 -18.84 5.76 7.25
CA THR A 360 -18.99 4.48 6.56
C THR A 360 -17.79 3.58 6.82
N ASP A 361 -17.88 2.29 6.48
CA ASP A 361 -16.75 1.38 6.57
C ASP A 361 -15.56 1.91 5.76
N MET A 362 -14.41 2.01 6.41
CA MET A 362 -13.12 2.20 5.75
C MET A 362 -12.57 0.83 5.35
N GLN A 363 -12.06 0.74 4.13
CA GLN A 363 -11.36 -0.45 3.66
C GLN A 363 -10.05 -0.05 2.98
N PHE A 364 -8.97 -0.70 3.38
CA PHE A 364 -7.67 -0.57 2.74
C PHE A 364 -6.99 -1.93 2.62
N ILE A 365 -6.01 -2.01 1.75
CA ILE A 365 -5.13 -3.17 1.65
C ILE A 365 -3.70 -2.76 2.00
N GLY A 366 -3.10 -3.46 2.97
CA GLY A 366 -1.67 -3.42 3.26
C GLY A 366 -0.96 -4.44 2.39
N VAL A 367 0.13 -4.04 1.74
CA VAL A 367 0.97 -4.88 0.88
C VAL A 367 2.39 -4.85 1.43
N PHE A 368 3.02 -6.02 1.51
CA PHE A 368 4.29 -6.24 2.20
C PHE A 368 5.25 -6.97 1.26
N ARG A 369 6.45 -6.43 1.09
CA ARG A 369 7.52 -7.15 0.37
C ARG A 369 8.10 -8.24 1.26
N ALA A 370 7.35 -9.31 1.42
CA ALA A 370 7.72 -10.49 2.21
C ALA A 370 6.88 -11.70 1.78
N PRO A 371 7.39 -12.93 1.93
CA PRO A 371 6.62 -14.13 1.63
C PRO A 371 5.50 -14.40 2.65
N ARG A 372 5.58 -13.79 3.85
CA ARG A 372 4.65 -14.00 4.97
C ARG A 372 4.21 -12.68 5.56
N TYR A 373 2.93 -12.63 5.93
CA TYR A 373 2.38 -11.57 6.74
C TYR A 373 2.77 -11.80 8.21
N GLU A 374 3.45 -10.83 8.82
CA GLU A 374 3.83 -10.87 10.23
C GLU A 374 3.53 -9.54 10.91
N GLU A 375 3.07 -9.60 12.16
CA GLU A 375 2.80 -8.42 12.99
C GLU A 375 3.02 -8.71 14.46
N PHE A 376 3.35 -7.66 15.22
CA PHE A 376 3.23 -7.61 16.67
C PHE A 376 2.16 -6.61 17.05
N SER A 377 1.18 -7.06 17.83
CA SER A 377 0.18 -6.20 18.46
C SER A 377 0.72 -5.63 19.77
N LEU A 378 0.53 -4.32 20.00
CA LEU A 378 0.95 -3.67 21.23
C LEU A 378 0.18 -4.22 22.44
N SER A 379 -1.13 -4.40 22.31
CA SER A 379 -1.96 -4.96 23.38
C SER A 379 -1.56 -6.39 23.72
N ASP A 380 -1.37 -7.23 22.69
CA ASP A 380 -0.92 -8.61 22.85
C ASP A 380 0.44 -8.68 23.56
N TRP A 381 1.38 -7.84 23.19
CA TRP A 381 2.68 -7.77 23.87
C TRP A 381 2.51 -7.42 25.34
N LEU A 382 1.80 -6.34 25.66
CA LEU A 382 1.71 -5.84 27.05
C LEU A 382 0.89 -6.77 27.97
N THR A 383 -0.05 -7.55 27.42
CA THR A 383 -0.84 -8.51 28.19
C THR A 383 -0.14 -9.86 28.39
N HIS A 384 0.92 -10.15 27.61
CA HIS A 384 1.69 -11.39 27.70
C HIS A 384 3.08 -11.24 28.34
N VAL A 385 3.33 -10.11 29.00
CA VAL A 385 4.50 -9.93 29.89
C VAL A 385 4.04 -9.88 31.35
N PRO A 386 4.93 -10.09 32.33
CA PRO A 386 4.51 -10.06 33.73
C PRO A 386 3.75 -8.77 34.11
N PRO A 387 2.49 -8.82 34.58
CA PRO A 387 1.67 -7.62 34.84
C PRO A 387 2.34 -6.62 35.77
N LYS A 388 3.09 -7.08 36.76
CA LYS A 388 3.85 -6.21 37.67
C LYS A 388 4.93 -5.40 36.95
N LEU A 389 5.57 -5.96 35.90
CA LEU A 389 6.54 -5.25 35.08
C LEU A 389 5.85 -4.11 34.32
N VAL A 390 4.71 -4.40 33.69
CA VAL A 390 3.90 -3.42 32.95
C VAL A 390 3.39 -2.32 33.90
N ALA A 391 2.86 -2.71 35.04
CA ALA A 391 2.37 -1.80 36.06
C ALA A 391 3.46 -0.80 36.54
N GLN A 392 4.66 -1.30 36.83
CA GLN A 392 5.79 -0.47 37.21
C GLN A 392 6.30 0.44 36.10
N HIS A 393 6.29 -0.05 34.86
CA HIS A 393 6.77 0.69 33.69
C HIS A 393 5.82 1.82 33.28
N LEU A 394 4.52 1.54 33.23
CA LEU A 394 3.49 2.47 32.73
C LEU A 394 2.78 3.24 33.85
N ASN A 395 3.10 2.96 35.12
CA ASN A 395 2.41 3.52 36.28
C ASN A 395 0.89 3.29 36.28
N VAL A 396 0.48 2.08 35.90
CA VAL A 396 -0.92 1.63 35.77
C VAL A 396 -1.10 0.45 36.75
N ASP A 397 -2.24 0.36 37.45
CA ASP A 397 -2.50 -0.78 38.32
C ASP A 397 -2.75 -2.09 37.56
N GLU A 398 -2.39 -3.22 38.19
CA GLU A 398 -2.49 -4.56 37.59
C GLU A 398 -3.95 -4.93 37.28
N ALA A 399 -4.93 -4.41 38.02
CA ALA A 399 -6.35 -4.66 37.75
C ALA A 399 -6.83 -3.96 36.47
N THR A 400 -6.26 -2.83 36.14
CA THR A 400 -6.49 -2.14 34.84
C THR A 400 -5.86 -2.93 33.69
N ILE A 401 -4.63 -3.42 33.85
CA ILE A 401 -3.93 -4.25 32.85
C ILE A 401 -4.73 -5.54 32.57
N ALA A 402 -5.27 -6.17 33.60
CA ALA A 402 -6.07 -7.39 33.48
C ALA A 402 -7.36 -7.23 32.66
N ARG A 403 -7.78 -5.99 32.31
CA ARG A 403 -8.92 -5.70 31.45
C ARG A 403 -8.53 -5.41 30.00
N TRP A 404 -7.25 -5.34 29.71
CA TRP A 404 -6.80 -5.12 28.33
C TRP A 404 -7.08 -6.35 27.45
N PRO A 405 -7.35 -6.15 26.17
CA PRO A 405 -7.62 -7.27 25.25
C PRO A 405 -6.36 -8.13 25.07
N ASP A 406 -6.50 -9.44 25.25
CA ASP A 406 -5.42 -10.43 25.17
C ASP A 406 -5.60 -11.44 24.03
N ASN A 407 -6.58 -11.20 23.15
CA ASN A 407 -7.01 -12.13 22.10
C ASN A 407 -6.71 -11.66 20.68
N ARG A 408 -5.82 -10.69 20.51
CA ARG A 408 -5.39 -10.13 19.20
C ARG A 408 -6.56 -9.79 18.29
N PRO A 409 -7.46 -8.88 18.67
CA PRO A 409 -8.66 -8.60 17.89
C PRO A 409 -8.35 -8.01 16.51
N GLY A 410 -7.19 -7.34 16.34
CA GLY A 410 -6.74 -6.70 15.11
C GLY A 410 -7.52 -5.44 14.76
N ILE A 411 -8.83 -5.44 14.97
CA ILE A 411 -9.71 -4.28 14.80
C ILE A 411 -10.44 -4.04 16.11
N MET A 412 -10.25 -2.84 16.67
CA MET A 412 -10.93 -2.40 17.87
C MET A 412 -12.22 -1.67 17.47
N PRO A 413 -13.37 -2.01 18.06
CA PRO A 413 -14.62 -1.29 17.81
C PRO A 413 -14.55 0.12 18.38
N LYS A 414 -15.53 0.94 18.01
CA LYS A 414 -15.76 2.23 18.67
C LYS A 414 -15.97 2.00 20.17
N ALA A 415 -15.25 2.77 20.99
CA ALA A 415 -15.39 2.77 22.45
C ALA A 415 -16.76 3.29 22.91
#